data_2c1bb3bb1069208456c8131bd2ba4c59
#
_entry.id   2c1bb3bb1069208456c8131bd2ba4c59
#
_cell.length_a   1.000
_cell.length_b   1.000
_cell.length_c   1.000
_cell.angle_alpha   90.00
_cell.angle_beta   90.00
_cell.angle_gamma   90.00
#
_symmetry.space_group_name_H-M   'P 1'
#
loop_
_entity.id
_entity.type
_entity.pdbx_description
1 polymer ?
#
loop_
_entity_poly.entity_id
_entity_poly.type
_entity_poly.pdbx_seq_one_letter_code
_entity_poly.pdbx_strand_id
1 'polypeptide(L)' 'MRAGKHDQRLAEYIDQYWREHYHSPSMREMAAHCNTSTCVISNTLQRISPGRFLLGGIGEARAVVPYWVRDAIAERSHP' A
#
# COMPACT_ATOMS: atom_id res chain seq x y z
N MET A 1 -18.03 4.04 14.10
CA MET A 1 -17.85 4.02 12.63
C MET A 1 -17.12 2.77 12.20
N ARG A 2 -17.55 2.20 11.13
CA ARG A 2 -16.96 0.97 10.63
C ARG A 2 -15.83 1.20 9.68
N ALA A 3 -14.80 0.39 9.77
CA ALA A 3 -13.80 0.32 8.72
C ALA A 3 -14.45 -0.22 7.44
N GLY A 4 -13.91 0.16 6.30
CA GLY A 4 -14.37 -0.40 5.04
C GLY A 4 -14.04 -1.88 4.96
N LYS A 5 -14.84 -2.62 4.22
CA LYS A 5 -14.67 -4.08 4.19
C LYS A 5 -13.36 -4.52 3.54
N HIS A 6 -12.71 -3.66 2.78
CA HIS A 6 -11.43 -3.98 2.15
C HIS A 6 -10.22 -3.45 2.92
N ASP A 7 -10.44 -2.67 3.98
CA ASP A 7 -9.35 -1.97 4.65
C ASP A 7 -8.27 -2.91 5.17
N GLN A 8 -8.68 -3.88 5.98
CA GLN A 8 -7.71 -4.80 6.57
C GLN A 8 -7.09 -5.71 5.52
N ARG A 9 -7.92 -6.24 4.63
CA ARG A 9 -7.41 -7.13 3.58
C ARG A 9 -6.39 -6.44 2.70
N LEU A 10 -6.66 -5.20 2.32
CA LEU A 10 -5.73 -4.44 1.48
C LEU A 10 -4.44 -4.14 2.23
N ALA A 11 -4.53 -3.74 3.49
CA ALA A 11 -3.35 -3.44 4.29
C ALA A 11 -2.45 -4.68 4.42
N GLU A 12 -3.05 -5.82 4.72
CA GLU A 12 -2.31 -7.07 4.85
C GLU A 12 -1.67 -7.49 3.52
N TYR A 13 -2.39 -7.30 2.42
CA TYR A 13 -1.88 -7.63 1.11
C TYR A 13 -0.67 -6.78 0.75
N ILE A 14 -0.72 -5.48 1.03
CA ILE A 14 0.38 -4.57 0.75
C ILE A 14 1.62 -4.97 1.55
N ASP A 15 1.44 -5.25 2.84
CA ASP A 15 2.57 -5.66 3.68
C ASP A 15 3.19 -6.95 3.17
N GLN A 16 2.35 -7.94 2.86
CA GLN A 16 2.82 -9.22 2.36
C GLN A 16 3.55 -9.07 1.03
N TYR A 17 2.99 -8.26 0.15
CA TYR A 17 3.57 -8.03 -1.17
C TYR A 17 4.96 -7.41 -1.05
N TRP A 18 5.12 -6.43 -0.17
CA TRP A 18 6.42 -5.80 0.05
C TRP A 18 7.43 -6.77 0.63
N ARG A 19 7.00 -7.67 1.49
CA ARG A 19 7.90 -8.66 2.07
C ARG A 19 8.40 -9.65 1.03
N GLU A 20 7.57 -9.96 0.06
CA GLU A 20 7.91 -10.93 -0.98
C GLU A 20 8.64 -10.31 -2.16
N HIS A 21 8.25 -9.12 -2.58
CA HIS A 21 8.68 -8.54 -3.84
C HIS A 21 9.51 -7.26 -3.70
N TYR A 22 9.48 -6.62 -2.55
CA TYR A 22 10.23 -5.38 -2.28
C TYR A 22 9.86 -4.23 -3.22
N HIS A 23 8.63 -4.20 -3.68
CA HIS A 23 8.08 -3.06 -4.42
C HIS A 23 6.57 -3.00 -4.23
N SER A 24 6.00 -1.88 -4.63
CA SER A 24 4.56 -1.67 -4.45
C SER A 24 3.74 -2.54 -5.40
N PRO A 25 2.63 -3.12 -4.93
CA PRO A 25 1.70 -3.77 -5.85
C PRO A 25 1.04 -2.72 -6.74
N SER A 26 0.62 -3.14 -7.92
CA SER A 26 -0.11 -2.25 -8.82
C SER A 26 -1.55 -2.08 -8.34
N MET A 27 -2.20 -1.02 -8.82
CA MET A 27 -3.61 -0.80 -8.50
C MET A 27 -4.47 -1.98 -8.97
N ARG A 28 -4.14 -2.53 -10.14
CA ARG A 28 -4.88 -3.68 -10.67
C ARG A 28 -4.70 -4.92 -9.82
N GLU A 29 -3.48 -5.16 -9.35
CA GLU A 29 -3.22 -6.28 -8.47
C GLU A 29 -3.99 -6.17 -7.16
N MET A 30 -4.01 -4.97 -6.58
CA MET A 30 -4.76 -4.73 -5.36
C MET A 30 -6.25 -4.92 -5.58
N ALA A 31 -6.77 -4.40 -6.69
CA ALA A 31 -8.20 -4.54 -7.00
C ALA A 31 -8.58 -6.01 -7.21
N ALA A 32 -7.73 -6.75 -7.91
CA ALA A 32 -7.98 -8.17 -8.14
C ALA A 32 -7.98 -8.96 -6.82
N HIS A 33 -7.02 -8.65 -5.95
CA HIS A 33 -6.94 -9.33 -4.66
C HIS A 33 -8.17 -9.09 -3.80
N CYS A 34 -8.68 -7.86 -3.81
CA CYS A 34 -9.83 -7.50 -3.02
C CYS A 34 -11.16 -7.74 -3.76
N ASN A 35 -11.08 -8.21 -5.00
CA ASN A 35 -12.24 -8.48 -5.84
C ASN A 35 -13.12 -7.23 -6.00
N THR A 36 -12.50 -6.13 -6.38
CA THR A 36 -13.18 -4.85 -6.51
C THR A 36 -12.53 -4.04 -7.63
N SER A 37 -12.91 -2.78 -7.77
CA SER A 37 -12.38 -1.90 -8.81
C SER A 37 -11.21 -1.09 -8.30
N THR A 38 -10.39 -0.57 -9.23
CA THR A 38 -9.28 0.31 -8.86
C THR A 38 -9.76 1.60 -8.21
N CYS A 39 -10.95 2.05 -8.58
CA CYS A 39 -11.54 3.23 -7.95
C CYS A 39 -11.76 3.02 -6.45
N VAL A 40 -12.30 1.86 -6.09
CA VAL A 40 -12.50 1.51 -4.69
C VAL A 40 -11.16 1.40 -3.97
N ILE A 41 -10.16 0.81 -4.62
CA ILE A 41 -8.81 0.70 -4.05
C ILE A 41 -8.23 2.09 -3.78
N SER A 42 -8.36 3.01 -4.72
CA SER A 42 -7.85 4.36 -4.53
C SER A 42 -8.49 5.03 -3.32
N ASN A 43 -9.80 4.93 -3.18
CA ASN A 43 -10.50 5.50 -2.04
C ASN A 43 -10.10 4.83 -0.73
N THR A 44 -9.93 3.52 -0.75
CA THR A 44 -9.51 2.76 0.43
C THR A 44 -8.11 3.19 0.86
N LEU A 45 -7.19 3.33 -0.08
CA LEU A 45 -5.83 3.76 0.23
C LEU A 45 -5.81 5.15 0.85
N GLN A 46 -6.59 6.07 0.35
CA GLN A 46 -6.66 7.41 0.94
C GLN A 46 -7.18 7.38 2.36
N ARG A 47 -8.06 6.44 2.66
CA ARG A 47 -8.62 6.31 4.00
C ARG A 47 -7.66 5.64 4.98
N ILE A 48 -6.96 4.60 4.55
CA ILE A 48 -6.10 3.83 5.46
C ILE A 48 -4.65 4.30 5.49
N SER A 49 -4.23 5.13 4.53
CA SER A 49 -2.82 5.51 4.45
C SER A 49 -2.31 6.30 5.64
N PRO A 50 -3.07 7.26 6.20
CA PRO A 50 -2.54 8.00 7.36
C PRO A 50 -2.20 7.06 8.50
N GLY A 51 -0.93 7.03 8.88
CA GLY A 51 -0.47 6.19 9.97
C GLY A 51 0.01 4.81 9.56
N ARG A 52 -0.18 4.40 8.32
CA ARG A 52 0.25 3.08 7.86
C ARG A 52 1.14 3.11 6.64
N PHE A 53 0.78 3.93 5.65
CA PHE A 53 1.45 3.91 4.37
C PHE A 53 1.76 5.32 3.90
N LEU A 54 2.84 5.43 3.16
CA LEU A 54 3.13 6.63 2.40
C LEU A 54 2.54 6.44 1.01
N LEU A 55 1.69 7.37 0.61
CA LEU A 55 1.17 7.40 -0.74
C LEU A 55 2.02 8.40 -1.52
N GLY A 56 2.64 7.93 -2.54
CA GLY A 56 3.41 8.82 -3.34
C GLY A 56 3.67 8.18 -4.66
N GLY A 57 3.92 8.98 -5.63
CA GLY A 57 4.30 8.47 -6.91
C GLY A 57 5.27 9.42 -7.51
N ILE A 58 6.34 8.89 -7.98
CA ILE A 58 7.22 9.64 -8.84
C ILE A 58 6.96 9.09 -10.22
N GLY A 59 6.49 9.95 -11.10
CA GLY A 59 6.15 9.52 -12.43
C GLY A 59 4.73 8.99 -12.51
N GLU A 60 4.53 7.93 -13.27
CA GLU A 60 3.21 7.46 -13.63
C GLU A 60 2.59 6.49 -12.64
N ALA A 61 3.39 5.81 -11.87
CA ALA A 61 2.90 4.77 -10.98
C ALA A 61 2.71 5.33 -9.59
N ARG A 62 1.54 5.05 -9.01
CA ARG A 62 1.30 5.36 -7.60
C ARG A 62 1.94 4.28 -6.76
N ALA A 63 2.81 4.68 -5.86
CA ALA A 63 3.45 3.77 -4.96
C ALA A 63 2.81 3.84 -3.59
N VAL A 64 2.60 2.68 -2.98
CA VAL A 64 2.13 2.58 -1.61
C VAL A 64 3.26 1.94 -0.82
N VAL A 65 3.82 2.70 0.10
CA VAL A 65 5.00 2.25 0.85
C VAL A 65 4.67 2.19 2.33
N PRO A 66 4.67 1.00 2.95
CA PRO A 66 4.48 0.91 4.39
C PRO A 66 5.58 1.65 5.14
N TYR A 67 5.25 2.19 6.30
CA TYR A 67 6.22 2.91 7.09
C TYR A 67 7.42 2.04 7.51
N TRP A 68 7.17 0.75 7.75
CA TRP A 68 8.27 -0.13 8.12
C TRP A 68 9.30 -0.30 6.99
N VAL A 69 8.84 -0.22 5.74
CA VAL A 69 9.75 -0.26 4.59
C VAL A 69 10.59 1.01 4.54
N ARG A 70 9.95 2.15 4.75
CA ARG A 70 10.68 3.43 4.78
C ARG A 70 11.74 3.41 5.85
N ASP A 71 11.41 2.91 7.03
CA ASP A 71 12.36 2.86 8.14
C ASP A 71 13.52 1.92 7.83
N ALA A 72 13.24 0.78 7.21
CA ALA A 72 14.27 -0.17 6.83
C ALA A 72 15.23 0.42 5.79
N ILE A 73 14.69 1.16 4.82
CA ILE A 73 15.51 1.82 3.80
C ILE A 73 16.38 2.90 4.45
N ALA A 74 15.80 3.67 5.36
CA ALA A 74 16.54 4.72 6.06
C ALA A 74 17.71 4.13 6.85
N GLU A 75 17.49 3.00 7.51
CA GLU A 75 18.56 2.33 8.24
C GLU A 75 19.68 1.87 7.31
N ARG A 76 19.32 1.32 6.16
CA ARG A 76 20.32 0.85 5.20
C ARG A 76 21.10 1.99 4.58
N SER A 77 20.46 3.12 4.40
CA SER A 77 21.09 4.29 3.80
C SER A 77 21.99 5.03 4.76
N HIS A 78 21.92 4.70 6.02
CA HIS A 78 22.71 5.38 7.03
C HIS A 78 24.15 4.91 6.97
N PRO A 79 25.10 5.82 6.87
CA PRO A 79 26.51 5.45 6.82
C PRO A 79 27.00 4.83 8.11
#